data_1d3591b65f96a7c1b8f3b28e46db6d5c
#
_entry.id   1d3591b65f96a7c1b8f3b28e46db6d5c
#
_cell.length_a   1.000
_cell.length_b   1.000
_cell.length_c   1.000
_cell.angle_alpha   90.00
_cell.angle_beta   90.00
_cell.angle_gamma   90.00
#
_symmetry.space_group_name_H-M   'P 1'
#
loop_
_entity.id
_entity.type
_entity.pdbx_description
1 polymer ?
#
loop_
_entity_poly.entity_id
_entity_poly.type
_entity_poly.pdbx_seq_one_letter_code
_entity_poly.pdbx_strand_id
1 'polypeptide(L)'
;MKATVIGAGNSGLAMAAHLSRGGNSVTLWNRSGSTISRISSTHVIHCEGEIQGDIRIDTITDDIRLALKDPDIVLVTTPANSHRELAELIAKNIRKSTVIVLNPGRTLGALEFRRTYDRYNTEYPQTIAETQTIIYTCRKTTEDSVHIMAMKDSVLISALDARMNKDIIRYL
;
A
#
# COMPACT_ATOMS: atom_id res chain seq x y z
N MET A 1 1.71 2.60 13.95
CA MET A 1 1.16 3.55 12.94
C MET A 1 -0.08 2.97 12.26
N LYS A 2 -0.86 3.82 11.59
CA LYS A 2 -1.99 3.40 10.76
C LYS A 2 -1.54 3.34 9.29
N ALA A 3 -1.45 2.17 8.72
CA ALA A 3 -1.01 1.96 7.34
C ALA A 3 -2.18 1.51 6.46
N THR A 4 -2.36 2.17 5.32
CA THR A 4 -3.30 1.72 4.30
C THR A 4 -2.53 1.07 3.14
N VAL A 5 -2.83 -0.17 2.85
CA VAL A 5 -2.27 -0.92 1.71
C VAL A 5 -3.29 -0.97 0.58
N ILE A 6 -2.93 -0.40 -0.58
CA ILE A 6 -3.77 -0.34 -1.77
C ILE A 6 -3.40 -1.48 -2.72
N GLY A 7 -4.33 -2.42 -2.89
CA GLY A 7 -4.21 -3.60 -3.73
C GLY A 7 -4.00 -4.88 -2.93
N ALA A 8 -4.84 -5.90 -3.17
CA ALA A 8 -4.79 -7.22 -2.55
C ALA A 8 -4.19 -8.29 -3.50
N GLY A 9 -3.16 -7.89 -4.26
CA GLY A 9 -2.35 -8.79 -5.07
C GLY A 9 -1.22 -9.45 -4.27
N ASN A 10 -0.25 -10.08 -4.97
CA ASN A 10 0.88 -10.75 -4.33
C ASN A 10 1.58 -9.85 -3.30
N SER A 11 2.07 -8.68 -3.73
CA SER A 11 2.80 -7.75 -2.86
C SER A 11 1.90 -7.10 -1.80
N GLY A 12 0.62 -6.88 -2.10
CA GLY A 12 -0.31 -6.26 -1.16
C GLY A 12 -0.63 -7.16 0.04
N LEU A 13 -0.89 -8.44 -0.19
CA LEU A 13 -1.09 -9.40 0.92
C LEU A 13 0.18 -9.54 1.76
N ALA A 14 1.35 -9.68 1.13
CA ALA A 14 2.62 -9.75 1.84
C ALA A 14 2.90 -8.50 2.67
N MET A 15 2.66 -7.30 2.10
CA MET A 15 2.84 -6.02 2.78
C MET A 15 1.90 -5.87 3.97
N ALA A 16 0.60 -6.16 3.78
CA ALA A 16 -0.39 -6.06 4.83
C ALA A 16 -0.08 -7.00 6.00
N ALA A 17 0.27 -8.25 5.70
CA ALA A 17 0.68 -9.22 6.70
C ALA A 17 1.95 -8.81 7.45
N HIS A 18 2.99 -8.35 6.74
CA HIS A 18 4.24 -7.92 7.35
C HIS A 18 4.05 -6.74 8.31
N LEU A 19 3.33 -5.71 7.87
CA LEU A 19 3.05 -4.53 8.68
C LEU A 19 2.20 -4.87 9.91
N SER A 20 1.17 -5.71 9.75
CA SER A 20 0.33 -6.13 10.87
C SER A 20 1.12 -6.96 11.89
N ARG A 21 1.96 -7.90 11.44
CA ARG A 21 2.88 -8.66 12.30
C ARG A 21 3.84 -7.74 13.06
N GLY A 22 4.25 -6.63 12.45
CA GLY A 22 5.07 -5.58 13.08
C GLY A 22 4.31 -4.68 14.07
N GLY A 23 3.05 -4.99 14.41
CA GLY A 23 2.25 -4.25 15.38
C GLY A 23 1.62 -2.96 14.84
N ASN A 24 1.52 -2.80 13.53
CA ASN A 24 0.86 -1.66 12.92
C ASN A 24 -0.65 -1.93 12.73
N SER A 25 -1.46 -0.89 12.83
CA SER A 25 -2.86 -0.96 12.42
C SER A 25 -2.95 -0.89 10.90
N VAL A 26 -3.49 -1.94 10.28
CA VAL A 26 -3.46 -2.11 8.82
C VAL A 26 -4.87 -2.11 8.25
N THR A 27 -5.08 -1.25 7.26
CA THR A 27 -6.23 -1.31 6.37
C THR A 27 -5.79 -1.81 4.99
N LEU A 28 -6.34 -2.93 4.55
CA LEU A 28 -6.14 -3.46 3.21
C LEU A 28 -7.34 -3.08 2.33
N TRP A 29 -7.06 -2.35 1.26
CA TRP A 29 -8.07 -1.98 0.28
C TRP A 29 -7.86 -2.69 -1.06
N ASN A 30 -8.96 -3.12 -1.66
CA ASN A 30 -8.95 -3.59 -3.06
C ASN A 30 -10.20 -3.09 -3.79
N ARG A 31 -10.04 -2.69 -5.05
CA ARG A 31 -11.14 -2.17 -5.88
C ARG A 31 -12.31 -3.13 -6.01
N SER A 32 -12.01 -4.41 -6.20
CA SER A 32 -13.02 -5.46 -6.33
C SER A 32 -13.24 -6.15 -5.00
N GLY A 33 -14.43 -5.99 -4.43
CA GLY A 33 -14.86 -6.71 -3.22
C GLY A 33 -14.83 -8.22 -3.40
N SER A 34 -15.12 -8.72 -4.61
CA SER A 34 -15.06 -10.16 -4.90
C SER A 34 -13.66 -10.76 -4.74
N THR A 35 -12.61 -9.97 -5.01
CA THR A 35 -11.21 -10.41 -4.86
C THR A 35 -10.78 -10.56 -3.39
N ILE A 36 -11.48 -9.90 -2.49
CA ILE A 36 -11.19 -9.88 -1.05
C ILE A 36 -12.31 -10.46 -0.19
N SER A 37 -13.31 -11.12 -0.81
CA SER A 37 -14.51 -11.59 -0.11
C SER A 37 -14.17 -12.51 1.05
N ARG A 38 -13.27 -13.46 0.82
CA ARG A 38 -12.85 -14.43 1.83
C ARG A 38 -12.09 -13.78 2.97
N ILE A 39 -11.08 -12.97 2.69
CA ILE A 39 -10.32 -12.29 3.74
C ILE A 39 -11.15 -11.21 4.47
N SER A 40 -12.16 -10.63 3.83
CA SER A 40 -13.07 -9.68 4.49
C SER A 40 -13.94 -10.36 5.55
N SER A 41 -14.25 -11.65 5.41
CA SER A 41 -15.02 -12.40 6.39
C SER A 41 -14.18 -12.92 7.55
N THR A 42 -12.94 -13.33 7.29
CA THR A 42 -12.03 -13.92 8.30
C THR A 42 -11.13 -12.89 8.97
N HIS A 43 -10.80 -11.81 8.26
CA HIS A 43 -9.75 -10.84 8.63
C HIS A 43 -8.37 -11.47 8.78
N VAL A 44 -8.11 -12.63 8.14
CA VAL A 44 -6.86 -13.37 8.28
C VAL A 44 -6.20 -13.55 6.92
N ILE A 45 -4.90 -13.31 6.87
CA ILE A 45 -4.03 -13.69 5.76
C ILE A 45 -3.16 -14.86 6.22
N HIS A 46 -3.25 -15.99 5.53
CA HIS A 46 -2.40 -17.16 5.75
C HIS A 46 -1.06 -16.96 5.04
N CYS A 47 0.02 -16.93 5.81
CA CYS A 47 1.36 -16.67 5.31
C CYS A 47 2.25 -17.89 5.41
N GLU A 48 3.03 -18.14 4.36
CA GLU A 48 4.05 -19.16 4.27
C GLU A 48 5.38 -18.56 3.81
N GLY A 49 6.48 -19.22 4.15
CA GLY A 49 7.84 -18.81 3.77
C GLY A 49 8.51 -17.95 4.83
N GLU A 50 9.06 -16.80 4.45
CA GLU A 50 9.80 -15.87 5.35
C GLU A 50 8.91 -15.30 6.48
N ILE A 51 7.64 -15.10 6.20
CA ILE A 51 6.61 -14.81 7.20
C ILE A 51 5.69 -16.02 7.25
N GLN A 52 5.46 -16.56 8.45
CA GLN A 52 4.63 -17.75 8.64
C GLN A 52 3.50 -17.48 9.63
N GLY A 53 2.39 -18.20 9.42
CA GLY A 53 1.24 -18.23 10.30
C GLY A 53 0.06 -17.40 9.84
N ASP A 54 -0.94 -17.33 10.67
CA ASP A 54 -2.20 -16.64 10.44
C ASP A 54 -2.09 -15.20 10.96
N ILE A 55 -2.08 -14.25 10.06
CA ILE A 55 -1.90 -12.82 10.38
C ILE A 55 -3.24 -12.10 10.26
N ARG A 56 -3.71 -11.54 11.38
CA ARG A 56 -4.94 -10.76 11.42
C ARG A 56 -4.72 -9.35 10.90
N ILE A 57 -5.64 -8.88 10.05
CA ILE A 57 -5.68 -7.52 9.50
C ILE A 57 -6.86 -6.79 10.11
N ASP A 58 -6.65 -5.55 10.58
CA ASP A 58 -7.68 -4.79 11.31
C ASP A 58 -8.87 -4.44 10.44
N THR A 59 -8.62 -3.93 9.24
CA THR A 59 -9.68 -3.52 8.31
C THR A 59 -9.40 -4.03 6.91
N ILE A 60 -10.41 -4.62 6.27
CA ILE A 60 -10.37 -5.06 4.88
C ILE A 60 -11.61 -4.50 4.20
N THR A 61 -11.44 -3.76 3.12
CA THR A 61 -12.55 -3.02 2.50
C THR A 61 -12.35 -2.77 1.01
N ASP A 62 -13.44 -2.59 0.28
CA ASP A 62 -13.49 -2.03 -1.08
C ASP A 62 -13.98 -0.58 -1.09
N ASP A 63 -14.39 -0.04 0.07
CA ASP A 63 -14.69 1.40 0.20
C ASP A 63 -13.39 2.19 0.38
N ILE A 64 -13.04 2.98 -0.65
CA ILE A 64 -11.84 3.83 -0.63
C ILE A 64 -11.91 4.92 0.44
N ARG A 65 -13.11 5.41 0.79
CA ARG A 65 -13.28 6.44 1.83
C ARG A 65 -12.96 5.88 3.22
N LEU A 66 -13.38 4.66 3.47
CA LEU A 66 -13.01 3.97 4.70
C LEU A 66 -11.50 3.71 4.75
N ALA A 67 -10.91 3.27 3.65
CA ALA A 67 -9.47 3.01 3.55
C ALA A 67 -8.60 4.26 3.76
N LEU A 68 -9.10 5.43 3.36
CA LEU A 68 -8.38 6.71 3.46
C LEU A 68 -8.83 7.58 4.64
N LYS A 69 -9.52 7.01 5.62
CA LYS A 69 -10.14 7.78 6.72
C LYS A 69 -9.13 8.39 7.69
N ASP A 70 -7.96 8.07 7.81
CA ASP A 70 -6.92 8.71 8.66
C ASP A 70 -5.60 7.92 8.64
N PRO A 71 -5.02 7.64 7.46
CA PRO A 71 -3.77 6.92 7.39
C PRO A 71 -2.59 7.80 7.76
N ASP A 72 -1.58 7.21 8.39
CA ASP A 72 -0.26 7.83 8.54
C ASP A 72 0.56 7.65 7.27
N ILE A 73 0.35 6.50 6.59
CA ILE A 73 1.01 6.15 5.33
C ILE A 73 0.06 5.37 4.42
N VAL A 74 0.15 5.61 3.12
CA VAL A 74 -0.55 4.85 2.07
C VAL A 74 0.48 4.16 1.19
N LEU A 75 0.41 2.84 1.11
CA LEU A 75 1.33 2.00 0.34
C LEU A 75 0.61 1.44 -0.89
N VAL A 76 0.97 1.90 -2.08
CA VAL A 76 0.38 1.46 -3.35
C VAL A 76 1.18 0.29 -3.89
N THR A 77 0.58 -0.90 -3.92
CA THR A 77 1.24 -2.16 -4.31
C THR A 77 0.73 -2.72 -5.65
N THR A 78 -0.02 -1.91 -6.38
CA THR A 78 -0.62 -2.29 -7.65
C THR A 78 0.35 -2.09 -8.83
N PRO A 79 0.09 -2.71 -9.98
CA PRO A 79 0.87 -2.46 -11.20
C PRO A 79 0.82 -0.99 -11.65
N ALA A 80 1.90 -0.53 -12.29
CA ALA A 80 2.06 0.88 -12.68
C ALA A 80 0.97 1.42 -13.61
N ASN A 81 0.34 0.56 -14.43
CA ASN A 81 -0.76 0.96 -15.32
C ASN A 81 -2.02 1.42 -14.58
N SER A 82 -2.14 1.11 -13.28
CA SER A 82 -3.25 1.58 -12.44
C SER A 82 -2.94 2.88 -11.67
N HIS A 83 -1.70 3.36 -11.68
CA HIS A 83 -1.28 4.48 -10.83
C HIS A 83 -2.04 5.78 -11.12
N ARG A 84 -2.31 6.09 -12.39
CA ARG A 84 -3.08 7.28 -12.78
C ARG A 84 -4.48 7.26 -12.18
N GLU A 85 -5.20 6.16 -12.37
CA GLU A 85 -6.57 6.00 -11.87
C GLU A 85 -6.60 6.02 -10.33
N LEU A 86 -5.61 5.40 -9.68
CA LEU A 86 -5.50 5.42 -8.22
C LEU A 86 -5.16 6.82 -7.69
N ALA A 87 -4.30 7.56 -8.37
CA ALA A 87 -3.99 8.94 -8.00
C ALA A 87 -5.24 9.82 -8.00
N GLU A 88 -6.09 9.71 -9.04
CA GLU A 88 -7.37 10.40 -9.11
C GLU A 88 -8.32 9.95 -7.99
N LEU A 89 -8.46 8.63 -7.80
CA LEU A 89 -9.35 8.05 -6.79
C LEU A 89 -8.94 8.48 -5.38
N ILE A 90 -7.65 8.43 -5.07
CA ILE A 90 -7.11 8.85 -3.76
C ILE A 90 -7.29 10.36 -3.59
N ALA A 91 -6.97 11.17 -4.59
CA ALA A 91 -7.12 12.62 -4.53
C ALA A 91 -8.56 13.07 -4.21
N LYS A 92 -9.55 12.40 -4.80
CA LYS A 92 -10.96 12.70 -4.57
C LYS A 92 -11.47 12.32 -3.18
N ASN A 93 -10.80 11.39 -2.50
CA ASN A 93 -11.31 10.78 -1.27
C ASN A 93 -10.48 11.06 -0.02
N ILE A 94 -9.19 11.38 -0.14
CA ILE A 94 -8.33 11.69 1.01
C ILE A 94 -8.64 13.09 1.57
N ARG A 95 -8.62 13.22 2.90
CA ARG A 95 -8.93 14.48 3.61
C ARG A 95 -7.85 14.87 4.61
N LYS A 96 -6.63 14.43 4.35
CA LYS A 96 -5.46 14.65 5.20
C LYS A 96 -4.20 14.59 4.35
N SER A 97 -3.20 15.41 4.68
CA SER A 97 -1.85 15.25 4.12
C SER A 97 -1.17 14.06 4.78
N THR A 98 -0.56 13.20 3.97
CA THR A 98 0.13 11.99 4.43
C THR A 98 1.25 11.61 3.47
N VAL A 99 1.94 10.50 3.73
CA VAL A 99 2.93 9.92 2.84
C VAL A 99 2.27 8.86 1.96
N ILE A 100 2.44 8.96 0.65
CA ILE A 100 2.00 7.95 -0.32
C ILE A 100 3.24 7.35 -0.96
N VAL A 101 3.43 6.04 -0.82
CA VAL A 101 4.57 5.30 -1.36
C VAL A 101 4.10 4.37 -2.46
N LEU A 102 4.64 4.53 -3.67
CA LEU A 102 4.45 3.58 -4.76
C LEU A 102 5.47 2.44 -4.62
N ASN A 103 5.01 1.22 -4.49
CA ASN A 103 5.86 0.05 -4.28
C ASN A 103 5.67 -1.01 -5.38
N PRO A 104 6.41 -0.91 -6.50
CA PRO A 104 7.35 0.17 -6.87
C PRO A 104 6.68 1.25 -7.74
N GLY A 105 7.33 2.42 -7.85
CA GLY A 105 6.88 3.50 -8.73
C GLY A 105 7.11 3.24 -10.22
N ARG A 106 8.13 2.47 -10.58
CA ARG A 106 8.58 2.26 -11.95
C ARG A 106 9.05 3.56 -12.63
N THR A 107 9.23 3.54 -13.95
CA THR A 107 9.72 4.71 -14.71
C THR A 107 8.74 5.88 -14.63
N LEU A 108 9.16 6.96 -13.97
CA LEU A 108 8.39 8.20 -13.80
C LEU A 108 7.02 8.02 -13.08
N GLY A 109 6.83 6.91 -12.37
CA GLY A 109 5.55 6.58 -11.73
C GLY A 109 5.12 7.60 -10.69
N ALA A 110 6.03 8.04 -9.83
CA ALA A 110 5.74 9.07 -8.82
C ALA A 110 5.41 10.44 -9.45
N LEU A 111 6.05 10.80 -10.56
CA LEU A 111 5.74 12.04 -11.29
C LEU A 111 4.34 12.00 -11.92
N GLU A 112 3.98 10.90 -12.58
CA GLU A 112 2.65 10.72 -13.15
C GLU A 112 1.58 10.71 -12.05
N PHE A 113 1.86 10.04 -10.93
CA PHE A 113 0.97 10.02 -9.77
C PHE A 113 0.75 11.42 -9.21
N ARG A 114 1.84 12.18 -8.97
CA ARG A 114 1.79 13.57 -8.49
C ARG A 114 0.99 14.46 -9.44
N ARG A 115 1.33 14.44 -10.73
CA ARG A 115 0.67 15.25 -11.74
C ARG A 115 -0.84 14.96 -11.81
N THR A 116 -1.23 13.70 -11.66
CA THR A 116 -2.64 13.33 -11.66
C THR A 116 -3.31 13.75 -10.36
N TYR A 117 -2.68 13.47 -9.21
CA TYR A 117 -3.19 13.84 -7.89
C TYR A 117 -3.49 15.36 -7.80
N ASP A 118 -2.54 16.20 -8.17
CA ASP A 118 -2.63 17.66 -8.05
C ASP A 118 -3.73 18.30 -8.94
N ARG A 119 -4.22 17.59 -9.97
CA ARG A 119 -5.37 18.04 -10.76
C ARG A 119 -6.70 17.95 -10.01
N TYR A 120 -6.79 17.07 -9.01
CA TYR A 120 -8.04 16.78 -8.30
C TYR A 120 -8.01 17.22 -6.84
N ASN A 121 -6.82 17.43 -6.27
CA ASN A 121 -6.69 17.81 -4.87
C ASN A 121 -5.43 18.64 -4.62
N THR A 122 -5.63 19.91 -4.28
CA THR A 122 -4.58 20.84 -3.84
C THR A 122 -4.73 21.25 -2.38
N GLU A 123 -5.87 20.89 -1.76
CA GLU A 123 -6.17 21.19 -0.36
C GLU A 123 -5.32 20.34 0.60
N TYR A 124 -5.11 19.08 0.25
CA TYR A 124 -4.33 18.13 1.05
C TYR A 124 -3.09 17.66 0.28
N PRO A 125 -2.00 18.44 0.27
CA PRO A 125 -0.77 18.06 -0.42
C PRO A 125 -0.17 16.79 0.19
N GLN A 126 0.28 15.87 -0.64
CA GLN A 126 0.85 14.60 -0.22
C GLN A 126 2.37 14.57 -0.40
N THR A 127 3.08 13.90 0.51
CA THR A 127 4.46 13.47 0.23
C THR A 127 4.41 12.21 -0.61
N ILE A 128 4.76 12.33 -1.90
CA ILE A 128 4.77 11.18 -2.82
C ILE A 128 6.19 10.66 -2.95
N ALA A 129 6.35 9.38 -2.66
CA ALA A 129 7.60 8.64 -2.76
C ALA A 129 7.43 7.38 -3.59
N GLU A 130 8.54 6.83 -4.05
CA GLU A 130 8.57 5.54 -4.71
C GLU A 130 9.73 4.69 -4.26
N THR A 131 9.53 3.38 -4.24
CA THR A 131 10.60 2.42 -4.04
C THR A 131 11.22 2.03 -5.37
N GLN A 132 12.52 1.79 -5.36
CA GLN A 132 13.28 1.30 -6.51
C GLN A 132 12.69 0.00 -7.08
N THR A 133 12.20 -0.87 -6.21
CA THR A 133 11.70 -2.21 -6.57
C THR A 133 10.69 -2.70 -5.54
N ILE A 134 10.01 -3.81 -5.83
CA ILE A 134 9.19 -4.52 -4.85
C ILE A 134 10.05 -5.08 -3.71
N ILE A 135 9.51 -5.10 -2.49
CA ILE A 135 10.21 -5.59 -1.30
C ILE A 135 10.24 -7.12 -1.26
N TYR A 136 9.14 -7.76 -1.67
CA TYR A 136 8.96 -9.21 -1.53
C TYR A 136 9.07 -9.95 -2.86
N THR A 137 9.71 -11.11 -2.84
CA THR A 137 9.47 -12.16 -3.83
C THR A 137 8.38 -13.05 -3.26
N CYS A 138 7.17 -12.90 -3.75
CA CYS A 138 6.00 -13.55 -3.18
C CYS A 138 4.97 -13.95 -4.23
N ARG A 139 4.11 -14.89 -3.86
CA ARG A 139 3.04 -15.38 -4.72
C ARG A 139 1.77 -15.56 -3.89
N LYS A 140 0.67 -14.94 -4.30
CA LYS A 140 -0.66 -15.21 -3.80
C LYS A 140 -1.07 -16.61 -4.25
N THR A 141 -1.36 -17.49 -3.33
CA THR A 141 -1.71 -18.90 -3.61
C THR A 141 -3.22 -19.11 -3.64
N THR A 142 -3.95 -18.42 -2.76
CA THR A 142 -5.42 -18.35 -2.76
C THR A 142 -5.87 -16.92 -2.51
N GLU A 143 -7.16 -16.64 -2.36
CA GLU A 143 -7.65 -15.30 -2.08
C GLU A 143 -7.05 -14.68 -0.81
N ASP A 144 -6.83 -15.50 0.21
CA ASP A 144 -6.39 -15.11 1.55
C ASP A 144 -5.02 -15.66 1.93
N SER A 145 -4.27 -16.25 0.98
CA SER A 145 -2.99 -16.88 1.29
C SER A 145 -1.87 -16.35 0.40
N VAL A 146 -0.71 -16.14 1.01
CA VAL A 146 0.50 -15.67 0.30
C VAL A 146 1.73 -16.43 0.77
N HIS A 147 2.50 -16.95 -0.22
CA HIS A 147 3.82 -17.51 0.01
C HIS A 147 4.87 -16.43 -0.25
N ILE A 148 5.62 -16.06 0.78
CA ILE A 148 6.70 -15.07 0.75
C ILE A 148 8.02 -15.84 0.68
N MET A 149 8.54 -16.00 -0.53
CA MET A 149 9.75 -16.79 -0.79
C MET A 149 11.02 -16.09 -0.32
N ALA A 150 11.06 -14.76 -0.43
CA ALA A 150 12.18 -13.96 0.04
C ALA A 150 11.75 -12.51 0.30
N MET A 151 12.43 -11.86 1.23
CA MET A 151 12.40 -10.41 1.42
C MET A 151 13.78 -9.85 1.08
N LYS A 152 13.80 -8.65 0.49
CA LYS A 152 15.07 -7.95 0.23
C LYS A 152 15.62 -7.35 1.51
N ASP A 153 16.92 -7.47 1.72
CA ASP A 153 17.61 -6.89 2.88
C ASP A 153 17.53 -5.36 2.87
N SER A 154 17.48 -4.76 1.69
CA SER A 154 17.33 -3.32 1.54
C SER A 154 16.61 -2.95 0.24
N VAL A 155 15.84 -1.88 0.29
CA VAL A 155 15.17 -1.28 -0.87
C VAL A 155 15.32 0.23 -0.78
N LEU A 156 15.84 0.86 -1.83
CA LEU A 156 15.94 2.31 -1.88
C LEU A 156 14.56 2.93 -2.06
N ILE A 157 14.31 4.00 -1.31
CA ILE A 157 13.11 4.82 -1.41
C ILE A 157 13.49 6.30 -1.51
N SER A 158 12.75 7.05 -2.31
CA SER A 158 12.91 8.50 -2.39
C SER A 158 11.56 9.19 -2.61
N ALA A 159 11.38 10.33 -1.94
CA ALA A 159 10.31 11.25 -2.28
C ALA A 159 10.67 12.04 -3.55
N LEU A 160 9.65 12.54 -4.26
CA LEU A 160 9.83 13.47 -5.37
C LEU A 160 10.52 14.75 -4.93
N ASP A 161 10.21 15.24 -3.72
CA ASP A 161 10.97 16.31 -3.07
C ASP A 161 11.93 15.67 -2.05
N ALA A 162 13.22 15.67 -2.34
CA ALA A 162 14.24 15.06 -1.49
C ALA A 162 14.26 15.60 -0.05
N ARG A 163 13.77 16.83 0.17
CA ARG A 163 13.65 17.42 1.52
C ARG A 163 12.69 16.63 2.41
N MET A 164 11.71 15.97 1.80
CA MET A 164 10.71 15.15 2.49
C MET A 164 11.19 13.74 2.83
N ASN A 165 12.38 13.33 2.41
CA ASN A 165 12.91 11.99 2.72
C ASN A 165 13.01 11.73 4.24
N LYS A 166 13.26 12.77 5.04
CA LYS A 166 13.30 12.67 6.50
C LYS A 166 11.94 12.27 7.10
N ASP A 167 10.84 12.67 6.46
CA ASP A 167 9.50 12.35 6.95
C ASP A 167 9.13 10.90 6.65
N ILE A 168 9.66 10.36 5.54
CA ILE A 168 9.43 8.95 5.16
C ILE A 168 10.10 8.01 6.15
N ILE A 169 11.34 8.32 6.57
CA ILE A 169 12.13 7.48 7.51
C ILE A 169 11.40 7.23 8.83
N ARG A 170 10.47 8.10 9.23
CA ARG A 170 9.69 7.93 10.46
C ARG A 170 8.70 6.77 10.39
N TYR A 171 8.39 6.29 9.19
CA TYR A 171 7.40 5.24 8.93
C TYR A 171 8.04 3.91 8.50
N LEU A 172 9.35 3.86 8.34
CA LEU A 172 10.14 2.71 7.91
C LEU A 172 11.05 2.23 9.03
#